data_e794a1722314c774ddcb34e59bfc90c7
#
_entry.id   e794a1722314c774ddcb34e59bfc90c7
#
_cell.length_a   1.000
_cell.length_b   1.000
_cell.length_c   1.000
_cell.angle_alpha   90.00
_cell.angle_beta   90.00
_cell.angle_gamma   90.00
#
_symmetry.space_group_name_H-M   'P 1'
#
loop_
_entity.id
_entity.type
_entity.pdbx_description
1 polymer ?
#
loop_
_entity_poly.entity_id
_entity_poly.type
_entity_poly.pdbx_seq_one_letter_code
_entity_poly.pdbx_strand_id
1 'polypeptide(L)'
;LELQLSVAVDFTGSNGDPRKPGTLHFIDRYGGQLNSYEKALTSVGSVIAKYDNDQQFQMLGFGAKYGGVVQHCFQVGPTPEVRGVKGMIEAYRNTFKTGLIMSGPTVFADVINIAASQARKKQESVKRFGQQAYHVLLILTDGAVSDIARTKQALTAASNSPLSIVIVGM
;
A
#
# COMPACT_ATOMS: atom_id res chain seq x y z
N LEU A 1 -19.02 12.91 2.93
CA LEU A 1 -18.25 11.76 2.47
C LEU A 1 -16.88 11.74 3.13
N GLU A 2 -16.57 10.65 3.82
CA GLU A 2 -15.20 10.40 4.31
C GLU A 2 -14.44 9.57 3.30
N LEU A 3 -13.29 10.06 2.86
CA LEU A 3 -12.39 9.35 1.97
C LEU A 3 -11.23 8.79 2.77
N GLN A 4 -10.95 7.50 2.59
CA GLN A 4 -9.80 6.83 3.21
C GLN A 4 -8.87 6.30 2.13
N LEU A 5 -7.57 6.36 2.39
CA LEU A 5 -6.56 5.83 1.48
C LEU A 5 -5.73 4.77 2.18
N SER A 6 -5.59 3.63 1.52
CA SER A 6 -4.56 2.63 1.83
C SER A 6 -3.64 2.49 0.64
N VAL A 7 -2.34 2.42 0.90
CA VAL A 7 -1.32 2.19 -0.12
C VAL A 7 -0.63 0.88 0.18
N ALA A 8 -0.61 -0.02 -0.80
CA ALA A 8 0.11 -1.30 -0.70
C ALA A 8 1.34 -1.25 -1.60
N VAL A 9 2.49 -1.54 -1.02
CA VAL A 9 3.79 -1.47 -1.69
C VAL A 9 4.31 -2.87 -1.95
N ASP A 10 4.77 -3.11 -3.16
CA ASP A 10 5.36 -4.36 -3.61
C ASP A 10 6.83 -4.45 -3.15
N PHE A 11 7.11 -5.36 -2.22
CA PHE A 11 8.45 -5.64 -1.74
C PHE A 11 9.00 -6.96 -2.30
N THR A 12 8.50 -7.42 -3.45
CA THR A 12 9.03 -8.64 -4.08
C THR A 12 10.44 -8.41 -4.63
N GLY A 13 11.20 -9.50 -4.69
CA GLY A 13 12.61 -9.45 -5.06
C GLY A 13 12.91 -8.96 -6.47
N SER A 14 11.94 -9.03 -7.39
CA SER A 14 12.07 -8.52 -8.75
C SER A 14 12.30 -7.00 -8.81
N ASN A 15 11.94 -6.26 -7.77
CA ASN A 15 12.21 -4.82 -7.66
C ASN A 15 13.71 -4.50 -7.53
N GLY A 16 14.53 -5.48 -7.14
CA GLY A 16 15.97 -5.33 -6.98
C GLY A 16 16.40 -4.80 -5.60
N ASP A 17 17.69 -4.94 -5.31
CA ASP A 17 18.28 -4.55 -4.03
C ASP A 17 18.19 -3.02 -3.85
N PRO A 18 17.57 -2.53 -2.77
CA PRO A 18 17.41 -1.10 -2.53
C PRO A 18 18.73 -0.35 -2.31
N ARG A 19 19.84 -1.08 -2.06
CA ARG A 19 21.16 -0.48 -1.92
C ARG A 19 21.87 -0.26 -3.24
N LYS A 20 21.37 -0.84 -4.34
CA LYS A 20 21.99 -0.77 -5.67
C LYS A 20 21.32 0.29 -6.53
N PRO A 21 22.08 1.28 -7.07
CA PRO A 21 21.53 2.24 -8.01
C PRO A 21 20.90 1.55 -9.23
N GLY A 22 19.81 2.12 -9.74
CA GLY A 22 19.11 1.59 -10.89
C GLY A 22 18.02 0.58 -10.57
N THR A 23 17.88 0.14 -9.32
CA THR A 23 16.76 -0.70 -8.90
C THR A 23 15.55 0.16 -8.52
N LEU A 24 14.35 -0.43 -8.54
CA LEU A 24 13.11 0.30 -8.29
C LEU A 24 13.01 0.81 -6.86
N HIS A 25 13.56 0.09 -5.90
CA HIS A 25 13.57 0.48 -4.49
C HIS A 25 14.85 1.20 -4.05
N PHE A 26 15.73 1.53 -4.98
CA PHE A 26 16.96 2.24 -4.62
C PHE A 26 16.65 3.54 -3.89
N ILE A 27 17.19 3.69 -2.69
CA ILE A 27 17.03 4.88 -1.89
C ILE A 27 18.35 5.67 -1.91
N ASP A 28 18.31 6.86 -2.52
CA ASP A 28 19.46 7.74 -2.57
C ASP A 28 19.66 8.40 -1.20
N ARG A 29 20.68 7.93 -0.48
CA ARG A 29 20.98 8.45 0.86
C ARG A 29 21.40 9.92 0.86
N TYR A 30 21.80 10.44 -0.28
CA TYR A 30 22.18 11.86 -0.42
C TYR A 30 21.02 12.75 -0.84
N GLY A 31 19.82 12.18 -1.04
CA GLY A 31 18.61 12.92 -1.33
C GLY A 31 18.53 13.52 -2.73
N GLY A 32 19.41 13.08 -3.66
CA GLY A 32 19.47 13.65 -5.01
C GLY A 32 18.31 13.24 -5.91
N GLN A 33 17.78 12.04 -5.72
CA GLN A 33 16.69 11.51 -6.55
C GLN A 33 15.74 10.65 -5.72
N LEU A 34 14.45 10.75 -6.06
CA LEU A 34 13.43 9.84 -5.54
C LEU A 34 13.33 8.63 -6.47
N ASN A 35 13.11 7.45 -5.90
CA ASN A 35 12.79 6.26 -6.71
C ASN A 35 11.33 6.28 -7.18
N SER A 36 10.94 5.30 -8.02
CA SER A 36 9.60 5.25 -8.58
C SER A 36 8.51 5.16 -7.51
N TYR A 37 8.75 4.41 -6.45
CA TYR A 37 7.80 4.27 -5.33
C TYR A 37 7.65 5.57 -4.56
N GLU A 38 8.75 6.23 -4.26
CA GLU A 38 8.73 7.53 -3.57
C GLU A 38 8.01 8.61 -4.39
N LYS A 39 8.23 8.62 -5.71
CA LYS A 39 7.52 9.53 -6.63
C LYS A 39 6.02 9.26 -6.62
N ALA A 40 5.61 7.99 -6.67
CA ALA A 40 4.20 7.62 -6.63
C ALA A 40 3.54 8.01 -5.31
N LEU A 41 4.20 7.74 -4.18
CA LEU A 41 3.71 8.14 -2.87
C LEU A 41 3.54 9.66 -2.76
N THR A 42 4.51 10.41 -3.26
CA THR A 42 4.47 11.87 -3.25
C THR A 42 3.31 12.40 -4.09
N SER A 43 3.14 11.87 -5.30
CA SER A 43 2.09 12.33 -6.22
C SER A 43 0.70 12.02 -5.69
N VAL A 44 0.48 10.79 -5.24
CA VAL A 44 -0.82 10.35 -4.73
C VAL A 44 -1.17 11.07 -3.42
N GLY A 45 -0.22 11.14 -2.51
CA GLY A 45 -0.42 11.83 -1.23
C GLY A 45 -0.76 13.29 -1.41
N SER A 46 -0.11 13.97 -2.36
CA SER A 46 -0.39 15.38 -2.66
C SER A 46 -1.79 15.60 -3.23
N VAL A 47 -2.27 14.69 -4.07
CA VAL A 47 -3.64 14.79 -4.62
C VAL A 47 -4.68 14.54 -3.53
N ILE A 48 -4.53 13.45 -2.77
CA ILE A 48 -5.53 13.03 -1.79
C ILE A 48 -5.55 13.95 -0.57
N ALA A 49 -4.42 14.54 -0.21
CA ALA A 49 -4.36 15.53 0.88
C ALA A 49 -5.32 16.72 0.68
N LYS A 50 -5.71 17.00 -0.57
CA LYS A 50 -6.70 18.03 -0.88
C LYS A 50 -8.13 17.63 -0.52
N TYR A 51 -8.39 16.33 -0.39
CA TYR A 51 -9.72 15.78 -0.15
C TYR A 51 -9.88 15.13 1.20
N ASP A 52 -8.78 14.96 1.96
CA ASP A 52 -8.75 14.31 3.26
C ASP A 52 -8.22 15.29 4.31
N ASN A 53 -9.10 15.65 5.24
CA ASN A 53 -8.79 16.66 6.26
C ASN A 53 -7.82 16.14 7.33
N ASP A 54 -7.81 14.85 7.63
CA ASP A 54 -6.97 14.30 8.67
C ASP A 54 -5.59 13.84 8.17
N GLN A 55 -5.44 13.63 6.85
CA GLN A 55 -4.20 13.22 6.19
C GLN A 55 -3.58 11.95 6.79
N GLN A 56 -4.41 11.06 7.33
CA GLN A 56 -3.99 9.78 7.86
C GLN A 56 -4.09 8.72 6.76
N PHE A 57 -2.98 8.02 6.50
CA PHE A 57 -2.89 7.03 5.43
C PHE A 57 -2.45 5.70 5.99
N GLN A 58 -3.12 4.61 5.57
CA GLN A 58 -2.68 3.27 5.90
C GLN A 58 -1.64 2.80 4.89
N MET A 59 -0.49 2.36 5.38
CA MET A 59 0.58 1.78 4.55
C MET A 59 0.65 0.29 4.78
N LEU A 60 0.54 -0.48 3.71
CA LEU A 60 0.66 -1.92 3.70
C LEU A 60 1.79 -2.35 2.77
N GLY A 61 2.34 -3.53 3.00
CA GLY A 61 3.33 -4.14 2.13
C GLY A 61 2.99 -5.58 1.85
N PHE A 62 3.58 -6.13 0.80
CA PHE A 62 3.43 -7.53 0.44
C PHE A 62 4.69 -8.05 -0.28
N GLY A 63 4.80 -9.37 -0.33
CA GLY A 63 5.87 -10.01 -1.10
C GLY A 63 7.23 -10.06 -0.41
N ALA A 64 7.29 -9.96 0.90
CA ALA A 64 8.53 -10.01 1.65
C ALA A 64 8.44 -11.01 2.80
N LYS A 65 9.61 -11.39 3.32
CA LYS A 65 9.73 -12.28 4.47
C LYS A 65 10.08 -11.50 5.74
N TYR A 66 9.43 -11.90 6.80
CA TYR A 66 9.82 -11.57 8.16
C TYR A 66 9.92 -12.87 8.95
N GLY A 67 11.06 -13.09 9.62
CA GLY A 67 11.28 -14.32 10.38
C GLY A 67 11.18 -15.60 9.54
N GLY A 68 11.59 -15.56 8.27
CA GLY A 68 11.55 -16.71 7.36
C GLY A 68 10.20 -17.01 6.75
N VAL A 69 9.15 -16.23 7.03
CA VAL A 69 7.79 -16.43 6.51
C VAL A 69 7.43 -15.31 5.55
N VAL A 70 6.95 -15.69 4.35
CA VAL A 70 6.45 -14.71 3.37
C VAL A 70 5.15 -14.10 3.87
N GLN A 71 5.10 -12.79 3.90
CA GLN A 71 3.90 -12.02 4.28
C GLN A 71 3.27 -11.45 3.01
N HIS A 72 1.97 -11.71 2.83
CA HIS A 72 1.20 -11.17 1.70
C HIS A 72 0.44 -9.90 2.07
N CYS A 73 0.49 -9.51 3.33
CA CYS A 73 0.00 -8.22 3.82
C CYS A 73 0.62 -7.95 5.18
N PHE A 74 1.37 -6.86 5.31
CA PHE A 74 1.95 -6.45 6.57
C PHE A 74 1.91 -4.93 6.70
N GLN A 75 1.95 -4.46 7.94
CA GLN A 75 1.99 -3.03 8.22
C GLN A 75 3.34 -2.45 7.83
N VAL A 76 3.32 -1.35 7.08
CA VAL A 76 4.50 -0.55 6.75
C VAL A 76 4.50 0.68 7.66
N GLY A 77 5.51 0.76 8.50
CA GLY A 77 5.64 1.82 9.50
C GLY A 77 5.31 1.36 10.92
N PRO A 78 5.57 2.22 11.92
CA PRO A 78 5.45 1.85 13.34
C PRO A 78 4.00 1.85 13.84
N THR A 79 3.08 2.44 13.08
CA THR A 79 1.67 2.57 13.46
C THR A 79 0.78 2.13 12.31
N PRO A 80 -0.49 1.74 12.58
CA PRO A 80 -1.43 1.36 11.51
C PRO A 80 -1.67 2.46 10.49
N GLU A 81 -1.56 3.72 10.88
CA GLU A 81 -1.69 4.86 9.99
C GLU A 81 -0.49 5.77 10.14
N VAL A 82 -0.11 6.43 9.03
CA VAL A 82 0.96 7.43 8.99
C VAL A 82 0.38 8.75 8.53
N ARG A 83 1.03 9.85 8.89
CA ARG A 83 0.50 11.18 8.61
C ARG A 83 1.23 11.83 7.44
N GLY A 84 0.44 12.19 6.41
CA GLY A 84 0.90 12.97 5.27
C GLY A 84 1.90 12.24 4.39
N VAL A 85 2.32 12.90 3.32
CA VAL A 85 3.33 12.37 2.39
C VAL A 85 4.64 12.08 3.12
N LYS A 86 5.05 12.98 4.01
CA LYS A 86 6.29 12.79 4.77
C LYS A 86 6.25 11.53 5.62
N GLY A 87 5.13 11.26 6.29
CA GLY A 87 4.95 10.04 7.08
C GLY A 87 4.98 8.79 6.21
N MET A 88 4.37 8.83 5.02
CA MET A 88 4.41 7.71 4.08
C MET A 88 5.84 7.42 3.61
N ILE A 89 6.59 8.44 3.22
CA ILE A 89 7.97 8.29 2.74
C ILE A 89 8.87 7.75 3.85
N GLU A 90 8.75 8.27 5.06
CA GLU A 90 9.53 7.79 6.20
C GLU A 90 9.22 6.33 6.54
N ALA A 91 7.94 5.96 6.57
CA ALA A 91 7.52 4.58 6.82
C ALA A 91 8.05 3.63 5.74
N TYR A 92 7.95 4.01 4.49
CA TYR A 92 8.48 3.24 3.37
C TYR A 92 9.99 3.02 3.50
N ARG A 93 10.76 4.09 3.70
CA ARG A 93 12.23 4.01 3.81
C ARG A 93 12.67 3.18 5.00
N ASN A 94 12.02 3.34 6.14
CA ASN A 94 12.38 2.63 7.37
C ASN A 94 12.08 1.12 7.28
N THR A 95 11.17 0.71 6.42
CA THR A 95 10.84 -0.71 6.24
C THR A 95 12.06 -1.53 5.84
N PHE A 96 12.97 -0.97 5.05
CA PHE A 96 14.20 -1.66 4.65
C PHE A 96 15.20 -1.85 5.79
N LYS A 97 14.96 -1.22 6.95
CA LYS A 97 15.80 -1.34 8.16
C LYS A 97 15.22 -2.29 9.20
N THR A 98 14.11 -2.96 8.89
CA THR A 98 13.36 -3.77 9.87
C THR A 98 13.66 -5.28 9.81
N GLY A 99 14.69 -5.69 9.07
CA GLY A 99 14.97 -7.10 8.86
C GLY A 99 14.13 -7.72 7.74
N LEU A 100 13.45 -6.90 6.94
CA LEU A 100 12.70 -7.34 5.79
C LEU A 100 13.62 -7.99 4.77
N ILE A 101 13.20 -9.15 4.24
CA ILE A 101 13.87 -9.83 3.13
C ILE A 101 12.91 -9.82 1.95
N MET A 102 13.27 -9.12 0.88
CA MET A 102 12.48 -9.07 -0.35
C MET A 102 12.38 -10.49 -0.91
N SER A 103 11.17 -10.88 -1.30
CA SER A 103 10.90 -12.27 -1.69
C SER A 103 9.85 -12.32 -2.83
N GLY A 104 8.83 -13.09 -2.68
CA GLY A 104 7.72 -13.35 -3.59
C GLY A 104 6.94 -14.53 -3.06
N PRO A 105 5.86 -14.91 -3.72
CA PRO A 105 5.32 -14.38 -4.98
C PRO A 105 4.58 -13.04 -4.83
N THR A 106 4.18 -12.47 -5.98
CA THR A 106 3.37 -11.24 -6.01
C THR A 106 1.90 -11.62 -5.86
N VAL A 107 1.34 -11.41 -4.67
CA VAL A 107 -0.04 -11.77 -4.32
C VAL A 107 -0.80 -10.53 -3.85
N PHE A 108 -1.86 -10.16 -4.57
CA PHE A 108 -2.68 -8.99 -4.23
C PHE A 108 -3.89 -9.33 -3.35
N ALA A 109 -4.29 -10.60 -3.32
CA ALA A 109 -5.56 -11.00 -2.69
C ALA A 109 -5.66 -10.55 -1.23
N ASP A 110 -4.59 -10.69 -0.46
CA ASP A 110 -4.63 -10.38 0.97
C ASP A 110 -4.81 -8.88 1.23
N VAL A 111 -4.11 -8.01 0.49
CA VAL A 111 -4.29 -6.56 0.65
C VAL A 111 -5.66 -6.11 0.17
N ILE A 112 -6.20 -6.73 -0.89
CA ILE A 112 -7.56 -6.45 -1.37
C ILE A 112 -8.59 -6.84 -0.31
N ASN A 113 -8.48 -8.04 0.26
CA ASN A 113 -9.42 -8.53 1.27
C ASN A 113 -9.41 -7.67 2.54
N ILE A 114 -8.24 -7.24 2.97
CA ILE A 114 -8.11 -6.34 4.14
C ILE A 114 -8.74 -4.98 3.86
N ALA A 115 -8.44 -4.39 2.70
CA ALA A 115 -9.02 -3.10 2.32
C ALA A 115 -10.54 -3.18 2.21
N ALA A 116 -11.07 -4.23 1.60
CA ALA A 116 -12.51 -4.44 1.49
C ALA A 116 -13.19 -4.58 2.86
N SER A 117 -12.58 -5.34 3.76
CA SER A 117 -13.09 -5.50 5.13
C SER A 117 -13.12 -4.16 5.87
N GLN A 118 -12.05 -3.38 5.76
CA GLN A 118 -11.97 -2.07 6.40
C GLN A 118 -12.96 -1.08 5.79
N ALA A 119 -13.15 -1.11 4.48
CA ALA A 119 -14.12 -0.26 3.79
C ALA A 119 -15.55 -0.53 4.30
N ARG A 120 -15.92 -1.81 4.43
CA ARG A 120 -17.23 -2.20 4.96
C ARG A 120 -17.41 -1.78 6.41
N LYS A 121 -16.41 -2.03 7.26
CA LYS A 121 -16.46 -1.66 8.68
C LYS A 121 -16.60 -0.15 8.87
N LYS A 122 -15.87 0.63 8.10
CA LYS A 122 -15.96 2.10 8.19
C LYS A 122 -17.33 2.59 7.74
N GLN A 123 -17.85 2.05 6.64
CA GLN A 123 -19.19 2.40 6.15
C GLN A 123 -20.25 2.12 7.21
N GLU A 124 -20.20 0.95 7.87
CA GLU A 124 -21.13 0.61 8.94
C GLU A 124 -20.98 1.57 10.14
N SER A 125 -19.76 1.96 10.49
CA SER A 125 -19.52 2.84 11.64
C SER A 125 -20.07 4.25 11.42
N VAL A 126 -20.09 4.76 10.20
CA VAL A 126 -20.56 6.13 9.90
C VAL A 126 -22.00 6.18 9.44
N LYS A 127 -22.57 5.06 9.00
CA LYS A 127 -23.93 4.98 8.45
C LYS A 127 -24.98 5.45 9.45
N ARG A 128 -24.85 5.09 10.73
CA ARG A 128 -25.76 5.49 11.79
C ARG A 128 -25.79 7.01 12.04
N PHE A 129 -24.79 7.74 11.54
CA PHE A 129 -24.73 9.20 11.60
C PHE A 129 -25.19 9.84 10.29
N GLY A 130 -25.74 9.06 9.36
CA GLY A 130 -26.16 9.55 8.04
C GLY A 130 -25.00 9.91 7.12
N GLN A 131 -23.80 9.43 7.42
CA GLN A 131 -22.60 9.70 6.66
C GLN A 131 -22.22 8.52 5.74
N GLN A 132 -21.43 8.84 4.72
CA GLN A 132 -20.87 7.84 3.81
C GLN A 132 -19.35 7.87 3.90
N ALA A 133 -18.74 6.67 3.82
CA ALA A 133 -17.32 6.50 3.73
C ALA A 133 -16.96 5.78 2.44
N TYR A 134 -15.83 6.14 1.85
CA TYR A 134 -15.31 5.50 0.66
C TYR A 134 -13.82 5.24 0.82
N HIS A 135 -13.37 4.08 0.38
CA HIS A 135 -11.99 3.65 0.54
C HIS A 135 -11.33 3.52 -0.84
N VAL A 136 -10.11 4.01 -0.95
CA VAL A 136 -9.26 3.80 -2.14
C VAL A 136 -8.06 2.97 -1.71
N LEU A 137 -7.87 1.83 -2.36
CA LEU A 137 -6.66 1.01 -2.23
C LEU A 137 -5.79 1.24 -3.46
N LEU A 138 -4.60 1.78 -3.24
CA LEU A 138 -3.60 1.97 -4.26
C LEU A 138 -2.56 0.86 -4.12
N ILE A 139 -2.37 0.06 -5.17
CA ILE A 139 -1.34 -0.98 -5.21
C ILE A 139 -0.20 -0.52 -6.13
N LEU A 140 0.97 -0.32 -5.55
CA LEU A 140 2.19 0.04 -6.29
C LEU A 140 3.01 -1.23 -6.50
N THR A 141 3.23 -1.62 -7.76
CA THR A 141 3.84 -2.91 -8.09
C THR A 141 4.73 -2.81 -9.33
N ASP A 142 5.73 -3.69 -9.44
CA ASP A 142 6.62 -3.77 -10.59
C ASP A 142 6.20 -4.80 -11.63
N GLY A 143 5.18 -5.60 -11.34
CA GLY A 143 4.87 -6.71 -12.22
C GLY A 143 3.48 -7.27 -12.09
N ALA A 144 3.27 -8.37 -12.82
CA ALA A 144 2.02 -9.07 -12.85
C ALA A 144 1.82 -9.91 -11.58
N VAL A 145 0.56 -10.01 -11.15
CA VAL A 145 0.19 -10.84 -10.02
C VAL A 145 0.44 -12.33 -10.33
N SER A 146 0.97 -13.05 -9.33
CA SER A 146 1.31 -14.47 -9.49
C SER A 146 0.10 -15.38 -9.47
N ASP A 147 -0.95 -15.03 -8.73
CA ASP A 147 -2.15 -15.85 -8.58
C ASP A 147 -3.38 -15.06 -9.07
N ILE A 148 -3.68 -15.21 -10.36
CA ILE A 148 -4.79 -14.52 -11.00
C ILE A 148 -6.13 -15.02 -10.45
N ALA A 149 -6.27 -16.32 -10.16
CA ALA A 149 -7.51 -16.88 -9.66
C ALA A 149 -7.88 -16.30 -8.29
N ARG A 150 -6.93 -16.27 -7.36
CA ARG A 150 -7.15 -15.66 -6.03
C ARG A 150 -7.43 -14.17 -6.12
N THR A 151 -6.75 -13.47 -7.02
CA THR A 151 -6.99 -12.04 -7.25
C THR A 151 -8.41 -11.80 -7.75
N LYS A 152 -8.87 -12.58 -8.73
CA LYS A 152 -10.25 -12.50 -9.23
C LYS A 152 -11.28 -12.78 -8.14
N GLN A 153 -11.05 -13.79 -7.29
CA GLN A 153 -11.92 -14.08 -6.17
C GLN A 153 -11.99 -12.92 -5.18
N ALA A 154 -10.85 -12.32 -4.86
CA ALA A 154 -10.80 -11.17 -3.95
C ALA A 154 -11.53 -9.96 -4.54
N LEU A 155 -11.35 -9.68 -5.84
CA LEU A 155 -12.04 -8.60 -6.53
C LEU A 155 -13.55 -8.81 -6.55
N THR A 156 -14.00 -10.05 -6.80
CA THR A 156 -15.42 -10.41 -6.78
C THR A 156 -16.01 -10.24 -5.38
N ALA A 157 -15.31 -10.70 -4.35
CA ALA A 157 -15.76 -10.57 -2.97
C ALA A 157 -15.80 -9.09 -2.54
N ALA A 158 -14.91 -8.26 -3.07
CA ALA A 158 -14.84 -6.83 -2.76
C ALA A 158 -15.85 -5.97 -3.55
N SER A 159 -16.49 -6.53 -4.57
CA SER A 159 -17.31 -5.77 -5.53
C SER A 159 -18.47 -5.00 -4.90
N ASN A 160 -18.98 -5.47 -3.75
CA ASN A 160 -20.06 -4.80 -3.01
C ASN A 160 -19.56 -3.89 -1.88
N SER A 161 -18.25 -3.72 -1.76
CA SER A 161 -17.65 -2.84 -0.75
C SER A 161 -17.49 -1.43 -1.30
N PRO A 162 -17.59 -0.38 -0.46
CA PRO A 162 -17.33 1.01 -0.90
C PRO A 162 -15.83 1.23 -1.09
N LEU A 163 -15.28 0.62 -2.12
CA LEU A 163 -13.84 0.49 -2.36
C LEU A 163 -13.52 0.63 -3.84
N SER A 164 -12.54 1.45 -4.17
CA SER A 164 -11.87 1.46 -5.48
C SER A 164 -10.47 0.91 -5.32
N ILE A 165 -10.06 0.10 -6.27
CA ILE A 165 -8.72 -0.47 -6.32
C ILE A 165 -8.01 0.08 -7.55
N VAL A 166 -6.88 0.72 -7.35
CA VAL A 166 -6.05 1.29 -8.41
C VAL A 166 -4.69 0.61 -8.37
N ILE A 167 -4.30 0.02 -9.49
CA ILE A 167 -3.00 -0.66 -9.62
C ILE A 167 -2.10 0.21 -10.49
N VAL A 168 -0.95 0.57 -9.95
CA VAL A 168 0.03 1.43 -10.63
C VAL A 168 1.31 0.64 -10.85
N GLY A 169 1.73 0.51 -12.12
CA GLY A 169 2.99 -0.13 -12.50
C GLY A 169 4.18 0.82 -12.33
N MET A 170 5.22 0.29 -11.73
CA MET A 170 6.47 1.03 -11.55
C MET A 170 7.41 0.87 -12.73
#